data_e3784dd4e4a12b280cffc3a9318ed2be
#
_entry.id   e3784dd4e4a12b280cffc3a9318ed2be
#
_cell.length_a   1.000
_cell.length_b   1.000
_cell.length_c   1.000
_cell.angle_alpha   90.00
_cell.angle_beta   90.00
_cell.angle_gamma   90.00
#
_symmetry.space_group_name_H-M   'P 1'
#
loop_
_entity.id
_entity.type
_entity.pdbx_description
1 polymer ?
#
loop_
_entity_poly.entity_id
_entity_poly.type
_entity_poly.pdbx_seq_one_letter_code
_entity_poly.pdbx_strand_id
1 'polypeptide(L)'
;RNDIYIYTEDENKDKPFYKKLFIRLLKDSGINIHDVYPLGSSDDVIEACQKDNDVTRKKIYIVDGDIYLMFNPKQVIPNLFVLDAYCMENLVIDEESVCNALCNFHGEKEYDEIKVLFQFDSLIQQHQDALITLFYYKALDQKYRGYFNLYSLSAYYDKNFNLDLSKIELEQNLIKNNLISEGKITESEFERELSLLERMFPKNADSFLKIISG
;
A
#
# COMPACT_ATOMS: atom_id res chain seq x y z
N ARG A 1 -0.40 14.95 30.76
CA ARG A 1 -1.31 14.93 29.61
C ARG A 1 -0.85 13.81 28.69
N ASN A 2 -1.77 13.01 28.20
CA ASN A 2 -1.44 11.81 27.40
C ASN A 2 -1.52 12.13 25.90
N ASP A 3 -0.89 13.25 25.54
CA ASP A 3 -0.93 13.75 24.16
C ASP A 3 0.18 13.09 23.32
N ILE A 4 -0.17 12.62 22.12
CA ILE A 4 0.77 12.05 21.15
C ILE A 4 0.90 12.97 19.93
N TYR A 5 2.12 13.10 19.41
CA TYR A 5 2.46 13.78 18.16
C TYR A 5 2.67 12.72 17.10
N ILE A 6 1.95 12.82 15.99
CA ILE A 6 2.00 11.83 14.90
C ILE A 6 2.63 12.49 13.69
N TYR A 7 3.67 11.88 13.16
CA TYR A 7 4.36 12.33 11.94
C TYR A 7 4.12 11.30 10.84
N THR A 8 3.73 11.76 9.65
CA THR A 8 3.34 10.91 8.51
C THR A 8 4.04 11.37 7.25
N GLU A 9 4.01 10.54 6.25
CA GLU A 9 4.26 10.94 4.86
C GLU A 9 3.19 11.90 4.37
N ASP A 10 3.26 12.26 3.09
CA ASP A 10 2.32 13.12 2.36
C ASP A 10 2.40 14.61 2.65
N GLU A 11 1.43 15.33 2.13
CA GLU A 11 1.39 16.77 2.18
C GLU A 11 0.37 17.29 3.20
N ASN A 12 0.46 18.56 3.54
CA ASN A 12 -0.46 19.20 4.48
C ASN A 12 -1.94 19.10 4.08
N LYS A 13 -2.26 18.92 2.80
CA LYS A 13 -3.63 18.72 2.32
C LYS A 13 -4.26 17.42 2.86
N ASP A 14 -3.44 16.40 3.15
CA ASP A 14 -3.86 15.06 3.60
C ASP A 14 -4.03 14.99 5.13
N LYS A 15 -3.48 15.97 5.84
CA LYS A 15 -3.59 16.09 7.31
C LYS A 15 -5.00 15.90 7.87
N PRO A 16 -6.09 16.45 7.29
CA PRO A 16 -7.45 16.25 7.79
C PRO A 16 -7.90 14.80 7.74
N PHE A 17 -7.47 14.02 6.74
CA PHE A 17 -7.74 12.60 6.61
C PHE A 17 -7.07 11.84 7.76
N TYR A 18 -5.76 11.97 7.91
CA TYR A 18 -4.99 11.31 8.96
C TYR A 18 -5.50 11.66 10.36
N LYS A 19 -5.81 12.93 10.61
CA LYS A 19 -6.33 13.36 11.90
C LYS A 19 -7.64 12.67 12.24
N LYS A 20 -8.58 12.57 11.30
CA LYS A 20 -9.84 11.86 11.49
C LYS A 20 -9.61 10.36 11.71
N LEU A 21 -8.74 9.74 10.93
CA LEU A 21 -8.40 8.33 11.03
C LEU A 21 -7.85 8.01 12.43
N PHE A 22 -6.82 8.70 12.88
CA PHE A 22 -6.19 8.44 14.17
C PHE A 22 -7.10 8.78 15.36
N ILE A 23 -7.96 9.80 15.27
CA ILE A 23 -8.97 10.06 16.29
C ILE A 23 -9.91 8.86 16.43
N ARG A 24 -10.32 8.24 15.34
CA ARG A 24 -11.18 7.04 15.37
C ARG A 24 -10.44 5.83 15.94
N LEU A 25 -9.22 5.57 15.49
CA LEU A 25 -8.40 4.45 15.94
C LEU A 25 -8.06 4.51 17.43
N LEU A 26 -7.83 5.72 17.96
CA LEU A 26 -7.40 5.92 19.34
C LEU A 26 -8.53 6.29 20.29
N LYS A 27 -9.78 6.29 19.83
CA LYS A 27 -10.95 6.76 20.58
C LYS A 27 -11.07 6.17 22.00
N ASP A 28 -10.81 4.86 22.12
CA ASP A 28 -10.99 4.13 23.39
C ASP A 28 -9.66 3.83 24.10
N SER A 29 -8.55 4.37 23.60
CA SER A 29 -7.20 4.12 24.15
C SER A 29 -6.81 5.02 25.32
N GLY A 30 -7.58 6.08 25.57
CA GLY A 30 -7.21 7.13 26.54
C GLY A 30 -6.03 8.01 26.08
N ILE A 31 -5.62 7.89 24.81
CA ILE A 31 -4.58 8.70 24.18
C ILE A 31 -5.24 9.88 23.45
N ASN A 32 -4.72 11.07 23.66
CA ASN A 32 -5.15 12.25 22.91
C ASN A 32 -4.16 12.56 21.80
N ILE A 33 -4.65 12.82 20.61
CA ILE A 33 -3.80 13.30 19.52
C ILE A 33 -3.57 14.78 19.70
N HIS A 34 -2.30 15.20 19.85
CA HIS A 34 -1.98 16.61 19.85
C HIS A 34 -2.20 17.20 18.46
N ASP A 35 -1.51 16.65 17.46
CA ASP A 35 -1.72 16.97 16.06
C ASP A 35 -1.04 15.91 15.17
N VAL A 36 -1.31 15.97 13.85
CA VAL A 36 -0.65 15.19 12.81
C VAL A 36 0.21 16.14 11.97
N TYR A 37 1.44 15.72 11.68
CA TYR A 37 2.46 16.51 10.98
C TYR A 37 2.94 15.73 9.75
N PRO A 38 2.36 15.97 8.57
CA PRO A 38 2.91 15.44 7.32
C PRO A 38 4.26 16.06 7.05
N LEU A 39 5.25 15.24 6.71
CA LEU A 39 6.65 15.67 6.50
C LEU A 39 7.11 15.56 5.05
N GLY A 40 6.33 14.94 4.17
CA GLY A 40 6.68 14.73 2.77
C GLY A 40 6.91 13.26 2.46
N SER A 41 8.12 12.90 2.04
CA SER A 41 8.47 11.51 1.68
C SER A 41 8.76 10.62 2.89
N SER A 42 8.78 9.31 2.67
CA SER A 42 9.23 8.33 3.69
C SER A 42 10.64 8.65 4.21
N ASP A 43 11.54 9.09 3.33
CA ASP A 43 12.90 9.47 3.72
C ASP A 43 12.90 10.66 4.68
N ASP A 44 12.05 11.66 4.45
CA ASP A 44 11.92 12.83 5.34
C ASP A 44 11.41 12.42 6.72
N VAL A 45 10.43 11.50 6.79
CA VAL A 45 9.89 10.98 8.05
C VAL A 45 10.94 10.16 8.80
N ILE A 46 11.66 9.29 8.10
CA ILE A 46 12.73 8.46 8.69
C ILE A 46 13.85 9.35 9.20
N GLU A 47 14.30 10.32 8.42
CA GLU A 47 15.35 11.26 8.82
C GLU A 47 14.93 12.08 10.06
N ALA A 48 13.69 12.57 10.07
CA ALA A 48 13.14 13.29 11.22
C ALA A 48 13.09 12.40 12.47
N CYS A 49 12.68 11.15 12.33
CA CYS A 49 12.66 10.16 13.41
C CYS A 49 14.07 9.91 13.97
N GLN A 50 15.07 9.72 13.11
CA GLN A 50 16.46 9.45 13.50
C GLN A 50 17.13 10.64 14.19
N LYS A 51 16.79 11.86 13.79
CA LYS A 51 17.34 13.10 14.35
C LYS A 51 16.63 13.56 15.62
N ASP A 52 15.49 12.95 15.94
CA ASP A 52 14.70 13.38 17.09
C ASP A 52 15.32 12.94 18.42
N ASN A 53 15.78 13.92 19.18
CA ASN A 53 16.36 13.75 20.50
C ASN A 53 15.42 14.23 21.64
N ASP A 54 14.21 14.68 21.32
CA ASP A 54 13.26 15.15 22.33
C ASP A 54 12.51 13.99 22.96
N VAL A 55 12.92 13.58 24.13
CA VAL A 55 12.29 12.53 24.94
C VAL A 55 11.14 13.03 25.82
N THR A 56 10.81 14.31 25.78
CA THR A 56 9.79 14.91 26.64
C THR A 56 8.38 14.74 26.09
N ARG A 57 8.24 14.48 24.79
CA ARG A 57 6.97 14.31 24.10
C ARG A 57 6.81 12.89 23.61
N LYS A 58 5.60 12.37 23.70
CA LYS A 58 5.27 11.08 23.05
C LYS A 58 5.08 11.31 21.55
N LYS A 59 5.89 10.64 20.76
CA LYS A 59 5.89 10.77 19.30
C LYS A 59 5.81 9.41 18.63
N ILE A 60 5.18 9.36 17.49
CA ILE A 60 5.23 8.24 16.56
C ILE A 60 5.44 8.78 15.15
N TYR A 61 6.33 8.14 14.43
CA TYR A 61 6.64 8.39 13.03
C TYR A 61 6.10 7.22 12.23
N ILE A 62 5.29 7.49 11.22
CA ILE A 62 4.60 6.46 10.44
C ILE A 62 4.97 6.62 8.98
N VAL A 63 5.45 5.53 8.38
CA VAL A 63 5.77 5.45 6.96
C VAL A 63 5.01 4.29 6.32
N ASP A 64 4.70 4.42 5.06
CA ASP A 64 4.09 3.37 4.27
C ASP A 64 5.04 2.18 4.10
N GLY A 65 4.49 1.02 3.81
CA GLY A 65 5.30 -0.17 3.51
C GLY A 65 5.85 -0.15 2.10
N ASP A 66 5.15 0.53 1.20
CA ASP A 66 5.45 0.61 -0.22
C ASP A 66 5.77 -0.76 -0.85
N ILE A 67 6.40 -0.78 -2.00
CA ILE A 67 6.89 -2.01 -2.64
C ILE A 67 7.98 -2.70 -1.80
N TYR A 68 8.66 -1.94 -0.92
CA TYR A 68 9.69 -2.47 -0.03
C TYR A 68 9.17 -3.51 0.96
N LEU A 69 7.87 -3.46 1.29
CA LEU A 69 7.18 -4.47 2.07
C LEU A 69 7.44 -5.90 1.55
N MET A 70 7.67 -6.04 0.25
CA MET A 70 7.79 -7.35 -0.41
C MET A 70 9.19 -7.95 -0.36
N PHE A 71 10.24 -7.18 -0.12
CA PHE A 71 11.63 -7.69 -0.16
C PHE A 71 12.59 -7.11 0.86
N ASN A 72 12.18 -6.09 1.60
CA ASN A 72 13.01 -5.45 2.61
C ASN A 72 12.46 -5.72 4.01
N PRO A 73 13.28 -6.16 4.97
CA PRO A 73 12.82 -6.26 6.35
C PRO A 73 12.50 -4.86 6.89
N LYS A 74 11.44 -4.78 7.70
CA LYS A 74 11.05 -3.55 8.38
C LYS A 74 12.25 -2.96 9.15
N GLN A 75 12.51 -1.68 8.96
CA GLN A 75 13.50 -0.97 9.76
C GLN A 75 13.05 -0.90 11.22
N VAL A 76 13.91 -1.32 12.13
CA VAL A 76 13.64 -1.22 13.58
C VAL A 76 14.31 0.04 14.11
N ILE A 77 13.58 1.14 14.05
CA ILE A 77 13.98 2.44 14.62
C ILE A 77 13.00 2.77 15.76
N PRO A 78 13.46 3.15 16.95
CA PRO A 78 12.56 3.57 18.01
C PRO A 78 11.61 4.68 17.55
N ASN A 79 10.32 4.53 17.88
CA ASN A 79 9.24 5.43 17.48
C ASN A 79 8.90 5.46 15.99
N LEU A 80 9.60 4.73 15.12
CA LEU A 80 9.23 4.54 13.71
C LEU A 80 8.29 3.34 13.59
N PHE A 81 7.14 3.54 12.98
CA PHE A 81 6.20 2.50 12.62
C PHE A 81 6.09 2.42 11.10
N VAL A 82 6.57 1.32 10.54
CA VAL A 82 6.39 1.00 9.11
C VAL A 82 5.09 0.22 8.96
N LEU A 83 4.18 0.69 8.11
CA LEU A 83 2.91 0.01 7.88
C LEU A 83 3.13 -1.41 7.34
N ASP A 84 2.31 -2.34 7.81
CA ASP A 84 2.26 -3.69 7.25
C ASP A 84 1.27 -3.77 6.08
N ALA A 85 1.26 -2.74 5.26
CA ALA A 85 0.48 -2.58 4.04
C ALA A 85 1.24 -1.66 3.09
N TYR A 86 0.87 -1.68 1.80
CA TYR A 86 1.52 -0.82 0.80
C TYR A 86 1.42 0.65 1.21
N CYS A 87 0.23 1.12 1.50
CA CYS A 87 -0.02 2.47 2.01
C CYS A 87 -1.15 2.47 3.05
N MET A 88 -1.41 3.62 3.65
CA MET A 88 -2.44 3.79 4.67
C MET A 88 -3.84 3.45 4.14
N GLU A 89 -4.13 3.76 2.88
CA GLU A 89 -5.41 3.49 2.25
C GLU A 89 -5.72 2.00 2.21
N ASN A 90 -4.72 1.14 2.03
CA ASN A 90 -4.89 -0.31 2.05
C ASN A 90 -5.48 -0.83 3.37
N LEU A 91 -5.22 -0.14 4.49
CA LEU A 91 -5.72 -0.52 5.81
C LEU A 91 -7.19 -0.13 6.05
N VAL A 92 -7.74 0.77 5.23
CA VAL A 92 -9.09 1.31 5.41
C VAL A 92 -10.07 0.87 4.32
N ILE A 93 -9.58 0.16 3.30
CA ILE A 93 -10.40 -0.39 2.21
C ILE A 93 -10.96 -1.75 2.66
N ASP A 94 -12.26 -1.79 2.89
CA ASP A 94 -13.07 -2.99 3.09
C ASP A 94 -14.43 -2.83 2.42
N GLU A 95 -15.21 -3.92 2.34
CA GLU A 95 -16.52 -3.90 1.69
C GLU A 95 -17.44 -2.86 2.32
N GLU A 96 -17.48 -2.79 3.65
CA GLU A 96 -18.36 -1.87 4.37
C GLU A 96 -18.00 -0.42 4.10
N SER A 97 -16.73 -0.08 4.17
CA SER A 97 -16.22 1.27 3.93
C SER A 97 -16.52 1.74 2.50
N VAL A 98 -16.29 0.87 1.51
CA VAL A 98 -16.54 1.18 0.09
C VAL A 98 -18.03 1.31 -0.18
N CYS A 99 -18.86 0.38 0.29
CA CYS A 99 -20.31 0.46 0.11
C CYS A 99 -20.90 1.71 0.75
N ASN A 100 -20.49 2.07 1.97
CA ASN A 100 -20.91 3.30 2.64
C ASN A 100 -20.50 4.56 1.87
N ALA A 101 -19.27 4.58 1.32
CA ALA A 101 -18.82 5.70 0.50
C ALA A 101 -19.67 5.83 -0.78
N LEU A 102 -19.97 4.72 -1.45
CA LEU A 102 -20.81 4.69 -2.64
C LEU A 102 -22.26 5.11 -2.35
N CYS A 103 -22.85 4.69 -1.22
CA CYS A 103 -24.17 5.15 -0.78
C CYS A 103 -24.20 6.67 -0.61
N ASN A 104 -23.19 7.21 0.08
CA ASN A 104 -23.07 8.65 0.28
C ASN A 104 -22.90 9.43 -1.02
N PHE A 105 -22.19 8.85 -1.98
CA PHE A 105 -21.96 9.47 -3.29
C PHE A 105 -23.20 9.45 -4.19
N HIS A 106 -23.90 8.32 -4.25
CA HIS A 106 -25.09 8.17 -5.09
C HIS A 106 -26.36 8.80 -4.50
N GLY A 107 -26.51 8.72 -3.17
CA GLY A 107 -27.64 9.34 -2.45
C GLY A 107 -29.03 8.75 -2.71
N GLU A 108 -29.17 7.87 -3.69
CA GLU A 108 -30.44 7.28 -4.14
C GLU A 108 -30.55 5.78 -3.87
N LYS A 109 -29.46 5.15 -3.45
CA LYS A 109 -29.38 3.69 -3.22
C LYS A 109 -29.05 3.39 -1.78
N GLU A 110 -29.74 2.40 -1.25
CA GLU A 110 -29.47 1.87 0.08
C GLU A 110 -28.23 0.96 0.10
N TYR A 111 -27.65 0.77 1.27
CA TYR A 111 -26.43 -0.03 1.46
C TYR A 111 -26.52 -1.44 0.85
N ASP A 112 -27.61 -2.16 1.11
CA ASP A 112 -27.79 -3.53 0.61
C ASP A 112 -27.89 -3.60 -0.92
N GLU A 113 -28.47 -2.58 -1.55
CA GLU A 113 -28.53 -2.48 -3.02
C GLU A 113 -27.12 -2.25 -3.60
N ILE A 114 -26.35 -1.34 -2.99
CA ILE A 114 -24.96 -1.08 -3.41
C ILE A 114 -24.10 -2.34 -3.23
N LYS A 115 -24.22 -3.03 -2.10
CA LYS A 115 -23.46 -4.24 -1.81
C LYS A 115 -23.72 -5.34 -2.87
N VAL A 116 -24.98 -5.54 -3.24
CA VAL A 116 -25.35 -6.52 -4.28
C VAL A 116 -24.82 -6.12 -5.66
N LEU A 117 -24.79 -4.83 -5.98
CA LEU A 117 -24.30 -4.34 -7.27
C LEU A 117 -22.78 -4.35 -7.37
N PHE A 118 -22.10 -3.99 -6.30
CA PHE A 118 -20.65 -3.81 -6.31
C PHE A 118 -19.88 -5.13 -6.23
N GLN A 119 -20.40 -6.14 -5.51
CA GLN A 119 -19.82 -7.48 -5.40
C GLN A 119 -18.32 -7.46 -5.08
N PHE A 120 -17.94 -6.82 -3.98
CA PHE A 120 -16.56 -6.55 -3.58
C PHE A 120 -15.64 -7.78 -3.69
N ASP A 121 -16.05 -8.90 -3.12
CA ASP A 121 -15.24 -10.14 -3.15
C ASP A 121 -15.04 -10.67 -4.57
N SER A 122 -16.08 -10.60 -5.41
CA SER A 122 -15.99 -10.99 -6.81
C SER A 122 -15.02 -10.13 -7.60
N LEU A 123 -15.04 -8.82 -7.34
CA LEU A 123 -14.10 -7.88 -7.95
C LEU A 123 -12.66 -8.22 -7.58
N ILE A 124 -12.39 -8.45 -6.30
CA ILE A 124 -11.05 -8.86 -5.84
C ILE A 124 -10.62 -10.16 -6.50
N GLN A 125 -11.47 -11.20 -6.45
CA GLN A 125 -11.17 -12.51 -7.05
C GLN A 125 -10.85 -12.43 -8.55
N GLN A 126 -11.54 -11.56 -9.27
CA GLN A 126 -11.30 -11.37 -10.70
C GLN A 126 -9.92 -10.78 -11.01
N HIS A 127 -9.37 -9.96 -10.11
CA HIS A 127 -8.16 -9.17 -10.38
C HIS A 127 -6.94 -9.63 -9.61
N GLN A 128 -7.11 -10.33 -8.48
CA GLN A 128 -6.03 -10.62 -7.53
C GLN A 128 -4.87 -11.37 -8.16
N ASP A 129 -5.10 -12.41 -8.94
CA ASP A 129 -4.03 -13.27 -9.47
C ASP A 129 -3.10 -12.51 -10.42
N ALA A 130 -3.68 -11.73 -11.33
CA ALA A 130 -2.92 -10.99 -12.31
C ALA A 130 -2.17 -9.81 -11.69
N LEU A 131 -2.84 -9.03 -10.84
CA LEU A 131 -2.22 -7.86 -10.22
C LEU A 131 -1.18 -8.24 -9.16
N ILE A 132 -1.45 -9.22 -8.31
CA ILE A 132 -0.46 -9.70 -7.34
C ILE A 132 0.79 -10.20 -8.07
N THR A 133 0.61 -10.96 -9.15
CA THR A 133 1.76 -11.43 -9.96
C THR A 133 2.52 -10.25 -10.56
N LEU A 134 1.84 -9.24 -11.12
CA LEU A 134 2.49 -8.04 -11.62
C LEU A 134 3.33 -7.35 -10.52
N PHE A 135 2.81 -7.25 -9.30
CA PHE A 135 3.53 -6.64 -8.19
C PHE A 135 4.77 -7.44 -7.76
N TYR A 136 4.78 -8.77 -7.89
CA TYR A 136 6.02 -9.55 -7.69
C TYR A 136 7.12 -9.12 -8.67
N TYR A 137 6.79 -8.98 -9.95
CA TYR A 137 7.75 -8.52 -10.95
C TYR A 137 8.23 -7.11 -10.67
N LYS A 138 7.32 -6.20 -10.32
CA LYS A 138 7.67 -4.83 -9.92
C LYS A 138 8.57 -4.80 -8.69
N ALA A 139 8.31 -5.64 -7.69
CA ALA A 139 9.16 -5.76 -6.51
C ALA A 139 10.57 -6.24 -6.85
N LEU A 140 10.70 -7.21 -7.77
CA LEU A 140 12.01 -7.67 -8.24
C LEU A 140 12.74 -6.58 -9.04
N ASP A 141 12.02 -5.82 -9.87
CA ASP A 141 12.59 -4.71 -10.61
C ASP A 141 13.15 -3.64 -9.67
N GLN A 142 12.37 -3.25 -8.66
CA GLN A 142 12.82 -2.33 -7.62
C GLN A 142 14.01 -2.87 -6.84
N LYS A 143 13.97 -4.14 -6.44
CA LYS A 143 15.02 -4.79 -5.65
C LYS A 143 16.38 -4.79 -6.36
N TYR A 144 16.40 -5.10 -7.66
CA TYR A 144 17.62 -5.36 -8.41
C TYR A 144 18.08 -4.20 -9.31
N ARG A 145 17.17 -3.36 -9.74
CA ARG A 145 17.47 -2.20 -10.60
C ARG A 145 17.28 -0.87 -9.90
N GLY A 146 16.58 -0.84 -8.77
CA GLY A 146 16.16 0.40 -8.12
C GLY A 146 15.13 1.18 -8.98
N TYR A 147 14.48 0.50 -9.92
CA TYR A 147 13.54 1.10 -10.85
C TYR A 147 12.13 0.66 -10.50
N PHE A 148 11.37 1.58 -9.95
CA PHE A 148 9.97 1.38 -9.68
C PHE A 148 9.14 2.41 -10.44
N ASN A 149 8.52 1.96 -11.52
CA ASN A 149 7.56 2.78 -12.24
C ASN A 149 6.17 2.15 -12.07
N LEU A 150 5.42 2.66 -11.11
CA LEU A 150 3.99 2.44 -11.05
C LEU A 150 3.34 3.42 -12.02
N TYR A 151 3.19 3.00 -13.28
CA TYR A 151 2.07 3.56 -14.03
C TYR A 151 0.82 3.33 -13.18
N SER A 152 -0.03 4.35 -13.07
CA SER A 152 -1.34 4.18 -12.44
C SER A 152 -1.93 2.84 -12.88
N LEU A 153 -2.48 2.05 -11.97
CA LEU A 153 -3.12 0.76 -12.30
C LEU A 153 -4.13 0.90 -13.44
N SER A 154 -4.71 2.10 -13.60
CA SER A 154 -5.60 2.43 -14.73
C SER A 154 -4.99 2.15 -16.11
N ALA A 155 -3.64 2.14 -16.24
CA ALA A 155 -2.98 1.80 -17.50
C ALA A 155 -3.20 0.34 -17.94
N TYR A 156 -3.49 -0.54 -16.98
CA TYR A 156 -3.75 -1.97 -17.23
C TYR A 156 -5.23 -2.29 -17.43
N TYR A 157 -6.10 -1.29 -17.43
CA TYR A 157 -7.53 -1.46 -17.68
C TYR A 157 -7.91 -0.95 -19.07
N ASP A 158 -8.93 -1.58 -19.65
CA ASP A 158 -9.58 -1.07 -20.85
C ASP A 158 -10.63 0.02 -20.50
N LYS A 159 -11.24 0.60 -21.52
CA LYS A 159 -12.30 1.63 -21.36
C LYS A 159 -13.56 1.15 -20.64
N ASN A 160 -13.72 -0.17 -20.48
CA ASN A 160 -14.86 -0.80 -19.79
C ASN A 160 -14.45 -1.29 -18.40
N PHE A 161 -13.28 -0.88 -17.91
CA PHE A 161 -12.69 -1.31 -16.63
C PHE A 161 -12.43 -2.83 -16.54
N ASN A 162 -12.22 -3.52 -17.67
CA ASN A 162 -11.71 -4.88 -17.66
C ASN A 162 -10.17 -4.85 -17.64
N LEU A 163 -9.58 -5.77 -16.89
CA LEU A 163 -8.13 -5.90 -16.81
C LEU A 163 -7.56 -6.43 -18.15
N ASP A 164 -6.61 -5.70 -18.70
CA ASP A 164 -5.91 -6.06 -19.94
C ASP A 164 -4.72 -6.98 -19.60
N LEU A 165 -5.00 -8.29 -19.59
CA LEU A 165 -3.99 -9.30 -19.26
C LEU A 165 -2.80 -9.27 -20.22
N SER A 166 -2.99 -8.86 -21.48
CA SER A 166 -1.90 -8.79 -22.45
C SER A 166 -0.89 -7.68 -22.13
N LYS A 167 -1.36 -6.57 -21.61
CA LYS A 167 -0.46 -5.49 -21.13
C LYS A 167 0.31 -5.93 -19.88
N ILE A 168 -0.34 -6.64 -18.98
CA ILE A 168 0.31 -7.16 -17.76
C ILE A 168 1.40 -8.16 -18.14
N GLU A 169 1.10 -9.12 -19.01
CA GLU A 169 2.06 -10.11 -19.49
C GLU A 169 3.25 -9.44 -20.22
N LEU A 170 2.98 -8.44 -21.05
CA LEU A 170 4.02 -7.68 -21.72
C LEU A 170 4.98 -7.00 -20.73
N GLU A 171 4.43 -6.36 -19.71
CA GLU A 171 5.22 -5.70 -18.66
C GLU A 171 6.05 -6.71 -17.85
N GLN A 172 5.45 -7.84 -17.46
CA GLN A 172 6.14 -8.91 -16.75
C GLN A 172 7.33 -9.44 -17.57
N ASN A 173 7.11 -9.73 -18.85
CA ASN A 173 8.15 -10.20 -19.74
C ASN A 173 9.26 -9.16 -19.95
N LEU A 174 8.90 -7.88 -20.04
CA LEU A 174 9.87 -6.79 -20.16
C LEU A 174 10.75 -6.71 -18.90
N ILE A 175 10.17 -6.76 -17.72
CA ILE A 175 10.90 -6.74 -16.45
C ILE A 175 11.86 -7.94 -16.36
N LYS A 176 11.35 -9.16 -16.57
CA LYS A 176 12.17 -10.38 -16.51
C LYS A 176 13.34 -10.31 -17.48
N ASN A 177 13.07 -9.97 -18.74
CA ASN A 177 14.10 -9.89 -19.78
C ASN A 177 15.16 -8.83 -19.45
N ASN A 178 14.76 -7.66 -18.94
CA ASN A 178 15.69 -6.61 -18.56
C ASN A 178 16.58 -7.06 -17.41
N LEU A 179 16.01 -7.64 -16.36
CA LEU A 179 16.77 -8.12 -15.20
C LEU A 179 17.83 -9.16 -15.60
N ILE A 180 17.48 -10.08 -16.50
CA ILE A 180 18.40 -11.14 -16.97
C ILE A 180 19.42 -10.57 -17.95
N SER A 181 19.01 -9.80 -18.95
CA SER A 181 19.92 -9.28 -19.98
C SER A 181 20.92 -8.25 -19.44
N GLU A 182 20.54 -7.50 -18.41
CA GLU A 182 21.44 -6.57 -17.71
C GLU A 182 22.37 -7.29 -16.70
N GLY A 183 22.26 -8.60 -16.56
CA GLY A 183 23.08 -9.39 -15.63
C GLY A 183 22.80 -9.09 -14.15
N LYS A 184 21.61 -8.58 -13.83
CA LYS A 184 21.21 -8.28 -12.45
C LYS A 184 20.86 -9.55 -11.68
N ILE A 185 20.33 -10.55 -12.36
CA ILE A 185 19.90 -11.82 -11.80
C ILE A 185 19.94 -12.89 -12.90
N THR A 186 20.23 -14.12 -12.53
CA THR A 186 20.08 -15.27 -13.42
C THR A 186 18.63 -15.72 -13.51
N GLU A 187 18.27 -16.46 -14.56
CA GLU A 187 16.91 -17.00 -14.67
C GLU A 187 16.53 -17.91 -13.48
N SER A 188 17.45 -18.75 -13.04
CA SER A 188 17.23 -19.62 -11.88
C SER A 188 17.01 -18.85 -10.57
N GLU A 189 17.73 -17.75 -10.38
CA GLU A 189 17.54 -16.87 -9.24
C GLU A 189 16.20 -16.12 -9.33
N PHE A 190 15.84 -15.68 -10.53
CA PHE A 190 14.55 -15.02 -10.76
C PHE A 190 13.38 -15.94 -10.35
N GLU A 191 13.35 -17.18 -10.80
CA GLU A 191 12.31 -18.14 -10.47
C GLU A 191 12.27 -18.47 -8.96
N ARG A 192 13.44 -18.54 -8.32
CA ARG A 192 13.53 -18.72 -6.87
C ARG A 192 12.95 -17.53 -6.10
N GLU A 193 13.29 -16.30 -6.49
CA GLU A 193 12.79 -15.09 -5.86
C GLU A 193 11.27 -14.95 -6.06
N LEU A 194 10.79 -15.24 -7.26
CA LEU A 194 9.35 -15.24 -7.57
C LEU A 194 8.60 -16.23 -6.67
N SER A 195 9.13 -17.45 -6.52
CA SER A 195 8.54 -18.47 -5.63
C SER A 195 8.57 -18.07 -4.14
N LEU A 196 9.54 -17.25 -3.73
CA LEU A 196 9.57 -16.69 -2.37
C LEU A 196 8.44 -15.67 -2.18
N LEU A 197 8.25 -14.77 -3.14
CA LEU A 197 7.18 -13.78 -3.11
C LEU A 197 5.79 -14.43 -3.10
N GLU A 198 5.58 -15.48 -3.91
CA GLU A 198 4.32 -16.23 -3.93
C GLU A 198 3.99 -16.90 -2.58
N ARG A 199 5.01 -17.32 -1.84
CA ARG A 199 4.81 -17.89 -0.49
C ARG A 199 4.54 -16.81 0.56
N MET A 200 5.16 -15.64 0.44
CA MET A 200 4.99 -14.53 1.37
C MET A 200 3.65 -13.81 1.18
N PHE A 201 3.22 -13.68 -0.05
CA PHE A 201 2.01 -12.98 -0.46
C PHE A 201 1.20 -13.88 -1.40
N PRO A 202 0.53 -14.95 -0.92
CA PRO A 202 -0.24 -15.83 -1.76
C PRO A 202 -1.33 -15.06 -2.52
N LYS A 203 -1.75 -15.58 -3.69
CA LYS A 203 -2.78 -14.95 -4.54
C LYS A 203 -4.16 -15.08 -3.90
N ASN A 204 -4.46 -14.23 -2.96
CA ASN A 204 -5.73 -14.17 -2.23
C ASN A 204 -6.11 -12.72 -1.89
N ALA A 205 -7.31 -12.54 -1.34
CA ALA A 205 -7.85 -11.23 -1.00
C ALA A 205 -6.98 -10.48 0.02
N ASP A 206 -6.46 -11.16 1.02
CA ASP A 206 -5.63 -10.53 2.06
C ASP A 206 -4.35 -9.93 1.47
N SER A 207 -3.64 -10.71 0.62
CA SER A 207 -2.46 -10.20 -0.08
C SER A 207 -2.83 -9.09 -1.06
N PHE A 208 -3.95 -9.22 -1.77
CA PHE A 208 -4.42 -8.19 -2.69
C PHE A 208 -4.63 -6.86 -1.97
N LEU A 209 -5.44 -6.86 -0.91
CA LEU A 209 -5.72 -5.66 -0.13
C LEU A 209 -4.48 -5.09 0.56
N LYS A 210 -3.49 -5.93 0.84
CA LYS A 210 -2.26 -5.51 1.50
C LYS A 210 -1.24 -4.84 0.59
N ILE A 211 -1.07 -5.33 -0.65
CA ILE A 211 0.04 -4.92 -1.52
C ILE A 211 -0.37 -4.18 -2.79
N ILE A 212 -1.64 -4.23 -3.21
CA ILE A 212 -2.09 -3.55 -4.42
C ILE A 212 -2.50 -2.13 -4.07
N SER A 213 -1.87 -1.15 -4.72
CA SER A 213 -2.19 0.26 -4.61
C SER A 213 -2.01 0.94 -5.97
N GLY A 214 -2.75 2.04 -6.19
CA GLY A 214 -2.67 2.85 -7.41
C GLY A 214 -3.89 3.71 -7.65
#